data_acc6a4618e01722433d1dc6036e1812b
#
_entry.id   acc6a4618e01722433d1dc6036e1812b
#
_cell.length_a   1.000
_cell.length_b   1.000
_cell.length_c   1.000
_cell.angle_alpha   90.00
_cell.angle_beta   90.00
_cell.angle_gamma   90.00
#
_symmetry.space_group_name_H-M   'P 1'
#
loop_
_entity.id
_entity.type
_entity.pdbx_description
1 polymer ?
#
loop_
_entity_poly.entity_id
_entity_poly.type
_entity_poly.pdbx_seq_one_letter_code
_entity_poly.pdbx_strand_id
1 'polypeptide(L)'
;MRLPEKFEDRMKKMLGDEYDDFIKSMDETPIFTGIRINTSKVGAKDAVIKEFGELQNVPWCSDGFYANKSKISGNHPYHLAGLFYFQEPSAMSTVSALNIESDDYVLDLCAAPGGKATQAGAFIGKNGLLVANEIVKNRANILSDNIDRFGLTNAVVTNETPQKLAEKYVHFFDKIIVDAPCSGEGMFRKEPQAVDEWSVEHTVSCGVRQKHILDCAMKMLKGGGYIVYSTCTFAPEENEQVCAYMLENYNVELVEPNNLDMLSKGRGEWSNSKCDMSKTRRIFPHKNNGEGHFVALFHSLDNYESEVNKPKKTSMTDAEKVYRQFEKEFLNTELDGEFCLFGEQLYLKPKCIDVDKIKVVRNGLNLGIYRKNRFEPSYALCLTLKKEDFKNTVDFECDSEELKKYLMGNTVECDKKGWSAVTVNGYPIGWGKASNGILKNHFPKYLRLKR
;
A
#
# COMPACT_ATOMS: atom_id res chain seq x y z
N MET A 1 -6.90 16.56 25.00
CA MET A 1 -7.21 15.09 24.98
C MET A 1 -6.81 14.50 26.33
N ARG A 2 -7.61 13.57 26.92
CA ARG A 2 -7.20 12.92 28.18
C ARG A 2 -6.37 11.67 27.85
N LEU A 3 -5.08 11.73 28.16
CA LEU A 3 -4.15 10.61 28.00
C LEU A 3 -4.17 9.70 29.24
N PRO A 4 -3.81 8.41 29.13
CA PRO A 4 -3.64 7.53 30.28
C PRO A 4 -2.47 8.00 31.17
N GLU A 5 -2.68 8.09 32.47
CA GLU A 5 -1.67 8.56 33.45
C GLU A 5 -0.32 7.79 33.31
N LYS A 6 -0.39 6.46 33.19
CA LYS A 6 0.81 5.64 33.00
C LYS A 6 1.55 5.93 31.69
N PHE A 7 0.84 6.36 30.63
CA PHE A 7 1.46 6.81 29.39
C PHE A 7 2.20 8.12 29.59
N GLU A 8 1.58 9.10 30.23
CA GLU A 8 2.21 10.39 30.54
C GLU A 8 3.47 10.21 31.39
N ASP A 9 3.39 9.41 32.47
CA ASP A 9 4.54 9.08 33.31
C ASP A 9 5.70 8.43 32.53
N ARG A 10 5.37 7.51 31.60
CA ARG A 10 6.35 6.89 30.72
C ARG A 10 7.02 7.93 29.82
N MET A 11 6.22 8.74 29.12
CA MET A 11 6.74 9.74 28.19
C MET A 11 7.59 10.79 28.91
N LYS A 12 7.21 11.18 30.11
CA LYS A 12 7.99 12.09 30.96
C LYS A 12 9.38 11.52 31.30
N LYS A 13 9.43 10.24 31.65
CA LYS A 13 10.72 9.55 31.90
C LYS A 13 11.56 9.41 30.66
N MET A 14 10.94 9.11 29.51
CA MET A 14 11.63 8.88 28.24
C MET A 14 12.18 10.19 27.65
N LEU A 15 11.39 11.24 27.65
CA LEU A 15 11.69 12.46 26.92
C LEU A 15 12.41 13.50 27.78
N GLY A 16 12.30 13.45 29.13
CA GLY A 16 12.92 14.43 30.00
C GLY A 16 12.48 15.85 29.65
N ASP A 17 13.44 16.71 29.32
CA ASP A 17 13.18 18.13 28.99
C ASP A 17 12.32 18.33 27.72
N GLU A 18 12.21 17.32 26.85
CA GLU A 18 11.36 17.37 25.64
C GLU A 18 9.89 17.07 25.94
N TYR A 19 9.54 16.63 27.18
CA TYR A 19 8.19 16.16 27.51
C TYR A 19 7.12 17.24 27.37
N ASP A 20 7.39 18.45 27.84
CA ASP A 20 6.42 19.55 27.81
C ASP A 20 6.04 19.94 26.38
N ASP A 21 7.03 19.98 25.47
CA ASP A 21 6.80 20.22 24.04
C ASP A 21 6.01 19.08 23.41
N PHE A 22 6.33 17.82 23.78
CA PHE A 22 5.61 16.64 23.30
C PHE A 22 4.12 16.69 23.73
N ILE A 23 3.82 16.89 25.01
CA ILE A 23 2.44 16.95 25.52
C ILE A 23 1.67 18.11 24.88
N LYS A 24 2.29 19.28 24.78
CA LYS A 24 1.69 20.42 24.08
C LYS A 24 1.36 20.07 22.62
N SER A 25 2.21 19.36 21.92
CA SER A 25 1.97 18.95 20.54
C SER A 25 0.81 17.97 20.39
N MET A 26 0.52 17.16 21.42
CA MET A 26 -0.62 16.25 21.41
C MET A 26 -1.98 16.96 21.43
N ASP A 27 -2.05 18.16 21.96
CA ASP A 27 -3.30 18.95 22.05
C ASP A 27 -3.37 20.09 21.02
N GLU A 28 -2.28 20.81 20.81
CA GLU A 28 -2.28 22.07 20.07
C GLU A 28 -1.83 21.95 18.60
N THR A 29 -1.02 20.94 18.25
CA THR A 29 -0.55 20.80 16.88
C THR A 29 -1.68 20.32 15.95
N PRO A 30 -1.86 20.91 14.77
CA PRO A 30 -2.84 20.42 13.80
C PRO A 30 -2.62 18.96 13.41
N ILE A 31 -3.70 18.24 13.19
CA ILE A 31 -3.63 16.89 12.62
C ILE A 31 -3.29 16.99 11.12
N PHE A 32 -2.10 16.54 10.75
CA PHE A 32 -1.66 16.55 9.37
C PHE A 32 -2.32 15.43 8.56
N THR A 33 -2.71 15.77 7.35
CA THR A 33 -3.14 14.79 6.34
C THR A 33 -2.14 14.82 5.22
N GLY A 34 -1.76 13.66 4.72
CA GLY A 34 -0.88 13.53 3.56
C GLY A 34 -1.60 12.89 2.38
N ILE A 35 -1.13 13.22 1.20
CA ILE A 35 -1.36 12.47 -0.03
C ILE A 35 -0.01 12.01 -0.58
N ARG A 36 -0.01 10.85 -1.20
CA ARG A 36 1.14 10.31 -1.91
C ARG A 36 0.77 10.09 -3.36
N ILE A 37 1.54 10.70 -4.26
CA ILE A 37 1.32 10.62 -5.71
C ILE A 37 1.63 9.19 -6.20
N ASN A 38 0.82 8.70 -7.12
CA ASN A 38 1.07 7.46 -7.82
C ASN A 38 2.05 7.71 -8.98
N THR A 39 3.34 7.47 -8.74
CA THR A 39 4.40 7.70 -9.73
C THR A 39 4.36 6.74 -10.91
N SER A 40 3.66 5.62 -10.79
CA SER A 40 3.42 4.71 -11.92
C SER A 40 2.49 5.29 -12.99
N LYS A 41 1.71 6.34 -12.65
CA LYS A 41 0.85 7.07 -13.59
C LYS A 41 1.55 8.31 -14.12
N VAL A 42 1.88 8.29 -15.40
CA VAL A 42 2.59 9.39 -16.07
C VAL A 42 1.80 10.69 -15.94
N GLY A 43 2.49 11.79 -15.52
CA GLY A 43 1.90 13.10 -15.36
C GLY A 43 0.99 13.28 -14.13
N ALA A 44 0.84 12.27 -13.27
CA ALA A 44 -0.05 12.36 -12.10
C ALA A 44 0.33 13.51 -11.16
N LYS A 45 1.63 13.76 -10.94
CA LYS A 45 2.10 14.87 -10.11
C LYS A 45 1.66 16.21 -10.66
N ASP A 46 1.89 16.44 -11.95
CA ASP A 46 1.53 17.70 -12.60
C ASP A 46 0.02 17.93 -12.60
N ALA A 47 -0.76 16.87 -12.86
CA ALA A 47 -2.21 16.93 -12.79
C ALA A 47 -2.72 17.29 -11.40
N VAL A 48 -2.15 16.68 -10.35
CA VAL A 48 -2.52 16.94 -8.95
C VAL A 48 -2.13 18.37 -8.54
N ILE A 49 -0.92 18.84 -8.93
CA ILE A 49 -0.48 20.21 -8.64
C ILE A 49 -1.34 21.23 -9.40
N LYS A 50 -1.69 20.97 -10.66
CA LYS A 50 -2.58 21.83 -11.44
C LYS A 50 -3.96 21.97 -10.80
N GLU A 51 -4.49 20.88 -10.24
CA GLU A 51 -5.83 20.82 -9.64
C GLU A 51 -5.89 21.49 -8.25
N PHE A 52 -4.90 21.22 -7.39
CA PHE A 52 -4.95 21.63 -5.98
C PHE A 52 -4.03 22.82 -5.65
N GLY A 53 -3.19 23.25 -6.59
CA GLY A 53 -2.15 24.24 -6.39
C GLY A 53 -0.87 23.66 -5.81
N GLU A 54 0.07 24.53 -5.43
CA GLU A 54 1.31 24.09 -4.81
C GLU A 54 1.03 23.40 -3.46
N LEU A 55 1.65 22.23 -3.29
CA LEU A 55 1.56 21.40 -2.09
C LEU A 55 2.95 21.32 -1.45
N GLN A 56 3.00 21.45 -0.13
CA GLN A 56 4.23 21.29 0.63
C GLN A 56 4.64 19.81 0.65
N ASN A 57 5.90 19.51 0.30
CA ASN A 57 6.43 18.15 0.37
C ASN A 57 6.54 17.66 1.81
N VAL A 58 6.31 16.35 2.00
CA VAL A 58 6.71 15.60 3.19
C VAL A 58 8.22 15.34 3.08
N PRO A 59 9.06 15.84 4.00
CA PRO A 59 10.52 15.86 3.82
C PRO A 59 11.18 14.50 3.60
N TRP A 60 10.58 13.44 4.11
CA TRP A 60 11.07 12.05 4.02
C TRP A 60 10.40 11.22 2.93
N CYS A 61 9.58 11.83 2.06
CA CYS A 61 8.92 11.12 0.97
C CYS A 61 8.79 12.03 -0.25
N SER A 62 9.55 11.74 -1.30
CA SER A 62 9.62 12.56 -2.53
C SER A 62 8.27 12.72 -3.24
N ASP A 63 7.41 11.72 -3.09
CA ASP A 63 6.08 11.65 -3.70
C ASP A 63 4.96 12.03 -2.70
N GLY A 64 5.35 12.31 -1.45
CA GLY A 64 4.46 12.68 -0.35
C GLY A 64 4.27 14.18 -0.24
N PHE A 65 3.02 14.60 -0.03
CA PHE A 65 2.66 16.00 0.15
C PHE A 65 1.68 16.16 1.29
N TYR A 66 1.80 17.26 2.05
CA TYR A 66 0.77 17.65 3.00
C TYR A 66 -0.48 18.12 2.26
N ALA A 67 -1.64 17.63 2.67
CA ALA A 67 -2.91 17.90 2.02
C ALA A 67 -3.87 18.67 2.93
N ASN A 68 -4.58 19.62 2.35
CA ASN A 68 -5.68 20.29 3.04
C ASN A 68 -6.98 19.50 2.81
N LYS A 69 -7.50 18.86 3.87
CA LYS A 69 -8.74 18.06 3.82
C LYS A 69 -9.97 18.85 3.34
N SER A 70 -10.00 20.16 3.48
CA SER A 70 -11.12 20.97 2.97
C SER A 70 -11.13 21.10 1.46
N LYS A 71 -9.99 20.84 0.79
CA LYS A 71 -9.84 20.95 -0.67
C LYS A 71 -9.74 19.57 -1.35
N ILE A 72 -9.19 18.56 -0.64
CA ILE A 72 -8.92 17.24 -1.23
C ILE A 72 -9.74 16.20 -0.48
N SER A 73 -10.64 15.50 -1.19
CA SER A 73 -11.51 14.48 -0.62
C SER A 73 -11.29 13.10 -1.24
N GLY A 74 -11.70 12.03 -0.53
CA GLY A 74 -11.67 10.65 -1.04
C GLY A 74 -12.61 10.41 -2.23
N ASN A 75 -13.59 11.30 -2.44
CA ASN A 75 -14.52 11.25 -3.57
C ASN A 75 -14.02 12.02 -4.79
N HIS A 76 -12.85 12.66 -4.70
CA HIS A 76 -12.27 13.41 -5.81
C HIS A 76 -11.98 12.49 -7.01
N PRO A 77 -12.31 12.88 -8.25
CA PRO A 77 -12.11 12.05 -9.43
C PRO A 77 -10.68 11.55 -9.59
N TYR A 78 -9.66 12.36 -9.29
CA TYR A 78 -8.26 11.94 -9.34
C TYR A 78 -7.90 10.88 -8.30
N HIS A 79 -8.53 10.90 -7.12
CA HIS A 79 -8.37 9.82 -6.14
C HIS A 79 -9.01 8.52 -6.65
N LEU A 80 -10.20 8.60 -7.26
CA LEU A 80 -10.88 7.46 -7.86
C LEU A 80 -10.13 6.89 -9.08
N ALA A 81 -9.46 7.76 -9.85
CA ALA A 81 -8.57 7.37 -10.95
C ALA A 81 -7.19 6.85 -10.48
N GLY A 82 -6.93 6.84 -9.17
CA GLY A 82 -5.71 6.32 -8.57
C GLY A 82 -4.46 7.17 -8.79
N LEU A 83 -4.60 8.49 -8.96
CA LEU A 83 -3.46 9.40 -9.11
C LEU A 83 -2.74 9.65 -7.79
N PHE A 84 -3.43 9.52 -6.66
CA PHE A 84 -2.85 9.66 -5.34
C PHE A 84 -3.55 8.76 -4.30
N TYR A 85 -2.87 8.55 -3.18
CA TYR A 85 -3.35 7.83 -2.01
C TYR A 85 -3.32 8.74 -0.79
N PHE A 86 -4.37 8.72 0.03
CA PHE A 86 -4.32 9.37 1.36
C PHE A 86 -3.48 8.53 2.31
N GLN A 87 -2.41 9.10 2.81
CA GLN A 87 -1.53 8.43 3.76
C GLN A 87 -1.10 9.41 4.85
N GLU A 88 -1.04 8.94 6.08
CA GLU A 88 -0.49 9.72 7.16
C GLU A 88 1.00 10.03 6.87
N PRO A 89 1.45 11.28 7.01
CA PRO A 89 2.80 11.66 6.62
C PRO A 89 3.90 10.81 7.26
N SER A 90 3.82 10.51 8.57
CA SER A 90 4.83 9.67 9.24
C SER A 90 4.89 8.27 8.67
N ALA A 91 3.74 7.68 8.31
CA ALA A 91 3.66 6.33 7.74
C ALA A 91 4.31 6.21 6.35
N MET A 92 4.54 7.32 5.64
CA MET A 92 5.26 7.33 4.37
C MET A 92 6.76 7.00 4.55
N SER A 93 7.32 7.22 5.74
CA SER A 93 8.74 6.99 6.05
C SER A 93 9.16 5.53 5.91
N THR A 94 8.28 4.58 6.20
CA THR A 94 8.59 3.15 6.18
C THR A 94 9.12 2.68 4.84
N VAL A 95 8.40 2.94 3.74
CA VAL A 95 8.83 2.51 2.41
C VAL A 95 9.94 3.43 1.87
N SER A 96 9.93 4.71 2.25
CA SER A 96 11.00 5.65 1.88
C SER A 96 12.37 5.24 2.45
N ALA A 97 12.40 4.46 3.54
CA ALA A 97 13.61 3.87 4.11
C ALA A 97 14.26 2.81 3.22
N LEU A 98 13.46 2.12 2.41
CA LEU A 98 13.92 1.08 1.49
C LEU A 98 14.32 1.67 0.13
N ASN A 99 15.39 1.12 -0.46
CA ASN A 99 15.68 1.32 -1.87
C ASN A 99 15.08 0.14 -2.64
N ILE A 100 13.84 0.28 -3.14
CA ILE A 100 13.16 -0.76 -3.93
C ILE A 100 13.57 -0.61 -5.39
N GLU A 101 14.08 -1.69 -5.97
CA GLU A 101 14.46 -1.78 -7.38
C GLU A 101 13.32 -2.42 -8.20
N SER A 102 13.32 -2.17 -9.52
CA SER A 102 12.23 -2.59 -10.40
C SER A 102 11.99 -4.10 -10.44
N ASP A 103 13.03 -4.88 -10.22
CA ASP A 103 13.00 -6.34 -10.33
C ASP A 103 12.92 -7.04 -8.96
N ASP A 104 12.81 -6.28 -7.87
CA ASP A 104 12.70 -6.82 -6.51
C ASP A 104 11.41 -7.65 -6.31
N TYR A 105 11.54 -8.70 -5.53
CA TYR A 105 10.41 -9.44 -4.95
C TYR A 105 10.19 -8.90 -3.54
N VAL A 106 9.12 -8.13 -3.38
CA VAL A 106 8.79 -7.42 -2.13
C VAL A 106 7.60 -8.07 -1.45
N LEU A 107 7.71 -8.32 -0.15
CA LEU A 107 6.59 -8.72 0.71
C LEU A 107 6.22 -7.56 1.63
N ASP A 108 4.95 -7.15 1.62
CA ASP A 108 4.34 -6.37 2.70
C ASP A 108 3.51 -7.31 3.58
N LEU A 109 4.03 -7.64 4.78
CA LEU A 109 3.51 -8.75 5.59
C LEU A 109 2.26 -8.38 6.40
N CYS A 110 2.03 -7.07 6.65
CA CYS A 110 0.88 -6.54 7.40
C CYS A 110 0.26 -5.36 6.62
N ALA A 111 -0.13 -5.61 5.37
CA ALA A 111 -0.25 -4.60 4.33
C ALA A 111 -1.50 -3.69 4.39
N ALA A 112 -2.61 -4.16 4.99
CA ALA A 112 -3.85 -3.39 4.95
C ALA A 112 -3.80 -2.09 5.79
N PRO A 113 -4.39 -1.01 5.28
CA PRO A 113 -5.31 -0.95 4.11
C PRO A 113 -4.63 -0.78 2.75
N GLY A 114 -3.28 -0.74 2.65
CA GLY A 114 -2.56 -0.71 1.38
C GLY A 114 -1.69 0.53 1.14
N GLY A 115 -1.52 1.41 2.14
CA GLY A 115 -0.69 2.61 2.00
C GLY A 115 0.77 2.28 1.67
N LYS A 116 1.38 1.35 2.42
CA LYS A 116 2.77 0.91 2.22
C LYS A 116 2.88 -0.02 1.00
N ALA A 117 1.94 -0.97 0.84
CA ALA A 117 1.89 -1.84 -0.32
C ALA A 117 1.81 -1.07 -1.66
N THR A 118 0.95 -0.04 -1.76
CA THR A 118 0.85 0.79 -2.96
C THR A 118 2.05 1.72 -3.14
N GLN A 119 2.72 2.12 -2.05
CA GLN A 119 3.98 2.87 -2.13
C GLN A 119 5.09 1.98 -2.71
N ALA A 120 5.27 0.78 -2.17
CA ALA A 120 6.25 -0.17 -2.67
C ALA A 120 5.96 -0.59 -4.12
N GLY A 121 4.70 -0.92 -4.41
CA GLY A 121 4.27 -1.35 -5.74
C GLY A 121 4.50 -0.33 -6.85
N ALA A 122 4.57 0.97 -6.53
CA ALA A 122 4.85 2.02 -7.51
C ALA A 122 6.30 1.97 -8.06
N PHE A 123 7.24 1.35 -7.32
CA PHE A 123 8.63 1.16 -7.76
C PHE A 123 8.85 -0.17 -8.50
N ILE A 124 7.94 -1.13 -8.34
CA ILE A 124 8.08 -2.48 -8.89
C ILE A 124 7.74 -2.49 -10.38
N GLY A 125 8.68 -2.93 -11.19
CA GLY A 125 8.57 -3.03 -12.63
C GLY A 125 7.94 -4.35 -13.10
N LYS A 126 8.06 -4.60 -14.42
CA LYS A 126 7.45 -5.76 -15.08
C LYS A 126 7.96 -7.11 -14.59
N ASN A 127 9.21 -7.20 -14.17
CA ASN A 127 9.86 -8.44 -13.73
C ASN A 127 9.81 -8.63 -12.21
N GLY A 128 9.53 -7.57 -11.46
CA GLY A 128 9.41 -7.62 -10.01
C GLY A 128 8.06 -8.16 -9.54
N LEU A 129 7.91 -8.29 -8.23
CA LEU A 129 6.72 -8.84 -7.59
C LEU A 129 6.41 -8.12 -6.29
N LEU A 130 5.15 -7.76 -6.08
CA LEU A 130 4.62 -7.40 -4.78
C LEU A 130 3.73 -8.53 -4.24
N VAL A 131 4.04 -9.03 -3.05
CA VAL A 131 3.10 -9.84 -2.27
C VAL A 131 2.64 -9.00 -1.09
N ALA A 132 1.34 -8.75 -0.98
CA ALA A 132 0.74 -7.97 0.09
C ALA A 132 -0.18 -8.87 0.91
N ASN A 133 0.14 -9.08 2.19
CA ASN A 133 -0.59 -9.98 3.06
C ASN A 133 -1.40 -9.23 4.13
N GLU A 134 -2.58 -9.76 4.43
CA GLU A 134 -3.40 -9.31 5.56
C GLU A 134 -4.17 -10.49 6.15
N ILE A 135 -4.07 -10.69 7.45
CA ILE A 135 -4.70 -11.81 8.15
C ILE A 135 -6.22 -11.66 8.27
N VAL A 136 -6.73 -10.43 8.33
CA VAL A 136 -8.16 -10.14 8.47
C VAL A 136 -8.80 -10.00 7.08
N LYS A 137 -9.69 -10.94 6.73
CA LYS A 137 -10.28 -11.05 5.38
C LYS A 137 -10.91 -9.75 4.85
N ASN A 138 -11.68 -9.05 5.68
CA ASN A 138 -12.32 -7.81 5.23
C ASN A 138 -11.29 -6.72 4.91
N ARG A 139 -10.20 -6.63 5.69
CA ARG A 139 -9.10 -5.71 5.43
C ARG A 139 -8.30 -6.12 4.20
N ALA A 140 -8.13 -7.43 3.95
CA ALA A 140 -7.49 -7.93 2.73
C ALA A 140 -8.27 -7.58 1.45
N ASN A 141 -9.61 -7.53 1.51
CA ASN A 141 -10.44 -7.05 0.40
C ASN A 141 -10.21 -5.54 0.14
N ILE A 142 -10.17 -4.70 1.18
CA ILE A 142 -9.87 -3.27 1.06
C ILE A 142 -8.46 -3.05 0.48
N LEU A 143 -7.49 -3.84 0.90
CA LEU A 143 -6.13 -3.84 0.35
C LEU A 143 -6.15 -4.15 -1.16
N SER A 144 -6.89 -5.19 -1.58
CA SER A 144 -7.04 -5.56 -2.99
C SER A 144 -7.65 -4.41 -3.82
N ASP A 145 -8.71 -3.77 -3.31
CA ASP A 145 -9.36 -2.63 -3.99
C ASP A 145 -8.38 -1.45 -4.15
N ASN A 146 -7.54 -1.19 -3.16
CA ASN A 146 -6.52 -0.13 -3.24
C ASN A 146 -5.40 -0.46 -4.23
N ILE A 147 -4.97 -1.72 -4.30
CA ILE A 147 -4.00 -2.18 -5.30
C ILE A 147 -4.59 -2.06 -6.72
N ASP A 148 -5.86 -2.45 -6.91
CA ASP A 148 -6.56 -2.30 -8.18
C ASP A 148 -6.68 -0.83 -8.58
N ARG A 149 -7.03 0.06 -7.65
CA ARG A 149 -7.13 1.50 -7.90
C ARG A 149 -5.80 2.14 -8.30
N PHE A 150 -4.68 1.65 -7.77
CA PHE A 150 -3.36 2.10 -8.16
C PHE A 150 -2.89 1.55 -9.51
N GLY A 151 -3.61 0.57 -10.08
CA GLY A 151 -3.27 -0.06 -11.36
C GLY A 151 -2.04 -0.96 -11.29
N LEU A 152 -1.74 -1.55 -10.13
CA LEU A 152 -0.59 -2.43 -9.97
C LEU A 152 -0.87 -3.79 -10.62
N THR A 153 0.00 -4.22 -11.53
CA THR A 153 -0.17 -5.45 -12.31
C THR A 153 0.48 -6.67 -11.66
N ASN A 154 1.70 -6.51 -11.16
CA ASN A 154 2.52 -7.58 -10.58
C ASN A 154 2.33 -7.70 -9.06
N ALA A 155 1.07 -7.64 -8.60
CA ALA A 155 0.75 -7.70 -7.18
C ALA A 155 -0.16 -8.88 -6.87
N VAL A 156 0.19 -9.65 -5.83
CA VAL A 156 -0.61 -10.74 -5.27
C VAL A 156 -1.07 -10.32 -3.88
N VAL A 157 -2.37 -10.45 -3.61
CA VAL A 157 -2.92 -10.22 -2.27
C VAL A 157 -3.27 -11.54 -1.62
N THR A 158 -2.71 -11.80 -0.45
CA THR A 158 -2.94 -13.01 0.33
C THR A 158 -3.71 -12.72 1.63
N ASN A 159 -4.44 -13.71 2.11
CA ASN A 159 -5.13 -13.65 3.39
C ASN A 159 -4.69 -14.82 4.26
N GLU A 160 -3.42 -14.77 4.72
CA GLU A 160 -2.79 -15.85 5.45
C GLU A 160 -2.09 -15.38 6.72
N THR A 161 -1.77 -16.31 7.60
CA THR A 161 -0.90 -16.04 8.73
C THR A 161 0.55 -15.93 8.28
N PRO A 162 1.40 -15.13 8.95
CA PRO A 162 2.84 -15.05 8.65
C PRO A 162 3.52 -16.42 8.65
N GLN A 163 3.15 -17.31 9.57
CA GLN A 163 3.71 -18.66 9.69
C GLN A 163 3.49 -19.47 8.41
N LYS A 164 2.26 -19.45 7.86
CA LYS A 164 1.93 -20.22 6.67
C LYS A 164 2.62 -19.68 5.42
N LEU A 165 2.81 -18.37 5.33
CA LEU A 165 3.62 -17.77 4.27
C LEU A 165 5.10 -18.19 4.41
N ALA A 166 5.64 -18.20 5.63
CA ALA A 166 7.01 -18.61 5.90
C ALA A 166 7.29 -20.09 5.59
N GLU A 167 6.29 -20.98 5.74
CA GLU A 167 6.39 -22.35 5.28
C GLU A 167 6.46 -22.50 3.75
N LYS A 168 5.83 -21.58 3.02
CA LYS A 168 5.73 -21.63 1.56
C LYS A 168 6.88 -20.91 0.85
N TYR A 169 7.29 -19.75 1.35
CA TYR A 169 8.17 -18.83 0.65
C TYR A 169 9.54 -18.68 1.33
N VAL A 170 10.22 -19.80 1.61
CA VAL A 170 11.54 -19.81 2.25
C VAL A 170 12.56 -19.08 1.37
N HIS A 171 13.26 -18.10 1.91
CA HIS A 171 14.30 -17.31 1.26
C HIS A 171 13.90 -16.75 -0.11
N PHE A 172 12.66 -16.24 -0.22
CA PHE A 172 12.08 -15.86 -1.50
C PHE A 172 12.11 -14.37 -1.81
N PHE A 173 12.01 -13.51 -0.79
CA PHE A 173 11.86 -12.08 -0.97
C PHE A 173 13.20 -11.35 -0.84
N ASP A 174 13.44 -10.38 -1.73
CA ASP A 174 14.59 -9.48 -1.66
C ASP A 174 14.39 -8.44 -0.55
N LYS A 175 13.14 -7.98 -0.37
CA LYS A 175 12.78 -6.95 0.61
C LYS A 175 11.46 -7.29 1.30
N ILE A 176 11.40 -7.08 2.60
CA ILE A 176 10.19 -7.32 3.40
C ILE A 176 9.84 -6.06 4.18
N ILE A 177 8.59 -5.66 4.11
CA ILE A 177 7.98 -4.58 4.89
C ILE A 177 7.21 -5.22 6.03
N VAL A 178 7.55 -4.85 7.26
CA VAL A 178 6.84 -5.27 8.48
C VAL A 178 6.37 -4.03 9.21
N ASP A 179 5.26 -3.45 8.73
CA ASP A 179 4.52 -2.43 9.49
C ASP A 179 3.64 -3.14 10.52
N ALA A 180 4.22 -3.39 11.67
CA ALA A 180 3.69 -4.36 12.61
C ALA A 180 2.45 -3.85 13.35
N PRO A 181 1.45 -4.72 13.63
CA PRO A 181 0.39 -4.39 14.56
C PRO A 181 1.00 -3.99 15.92
N CYS A 182 0.65 -2.80 16.40
CA CYS A 182 1.24 -2.20 17.58
C CYS A 182 0.17 -1.56 18.49
N SER A 183 0.60 -1.01 19.63
CA SER A 183 -0.28 -0.34 20.60
C SER A 183 -0.88 0.98 20.09
N GLY A 184 -0.33 1.56 19.01
CA GLY A 184 -0.90 2.73 18.34
C GLY A 184 -0.77 4.05 19.09
N GLU A 185 0.20 4.21 19.98
CA GLU A 185 0.39 5.44 20.78
C GLU A 185 0.51 6.70 19.92
N GLY A 186 1.16 6.60 18.75
CA GLY A 186 1.27 7.67 17.77
C GLY A 186 -0.05 8.00 17.06
N MET A 187 -1.11 7.19 17.26
CA MET A 187 -2.42 7.41 16.63
C MET A 187 -3.47 7.96 17.61
N PHE A 188 -3.12 8.18 18.86
CA PHE A 188 -4.05 8.65 19.92
C PHE A 188 -4.86 9.89 19.49
N ARG A 189 -4.25 10.81 18.76
CA ARG A 189 -4.89 12.03 18.26
C ARG A 189 -5.95 11.78 17.18
N LYS A 190 -5.82 10.68 16.43
CA LYS A 190 -6.70 10.30 15.31
C LYS A 190 -7.70 9.21 15.67
N GLU A 191 -7.33 8.34 16.60
CA GLU A 191 -8.08 7.14 16.97
C GLU A 191 -8.30 7.10 18.50
N PRO A 192 -9.33 7.76 19.02
CA PRO A 192 -9.61 7.78 20.47
C PRO A 192 -9.74 6.39 21.08
N GLN A 193 -10.21 5.41 20.33
CA GLN A 193 -10.33 4.02 20.79
C GLN A 193 -8.96 3.42 21.17
N ALA A 194 -7.87 3.83 20.49
CA ALA A 194 -6.53 3.37 20.84
C ALA A 194 -6.10 3.84 22.23
N VAL A 195 -6.60 4.99 22.70
CA VAL A 195 -6.38 5.50 24.07
C VAL A 195 -7.08 4.60 25.10
N ASP A 196 -8.33 4.20 24.80
CA ASP A 196 -9.14 3.39 25.73
C ASP A 196 -8.60 1.94 25.85
N GLU A 197 -8.02 1.40 24.79
CA GLU A 197 -7.46 0.04 24.73
C GLU A 197 -6.00 -0.03 25.24
N TRP A 198 -5.35 1.11 25.46
CA TRP A 198 -3.95 1.15 25.81
C TRP A 198 -3.67 0.71 27.25
N SER A 199 -2.64 -0.07 27.45
CA SER A 199 -2.03 -0.37 28.74
C SER A 199 -0.55 -0.73 28.56
N VAL A 200 0.23 -0.71 29.65
CA VAL A 200 1.63 -1.17 29.62
C VAL A 200 1.72 -2.64 29.23
N GLU A 201 0.81 -3.45 29.73
CA GLU A 201 0.71 -4.89 29.40
C GLU A 201 0.38 -5.10 27.91
N HIS A 202 -0.42 -4.22 27.33
CA HIS A 202 -0.72 -4.24 25.90
C HIS A 202 0.54 -3.98 25.07
N THR A 203 1.36 -2.97 25.41
CA THR A 203 2.61 -2.69 24.66
C THR A 203 3.57 -3.87 24.73
N VAL A 204 3.73 -4.52 25.88
CA VAL A 204 4.56 -5.72 26.03
C VAL A 204 4.03 -6.89 25.16
N SER A 205 2.70 -7.12 25.18
CA SER A 205 2.07 -8.16 24.37
C SER A 205 2.26 -7.91 22.86
N CYS A 206 2.16 -6.64 22.42
CA CYS A 206 2.44 -6.26 21.05
C CYS A 206 3.91 -6.56 20.67
N GLY A 207 4.87 -6.20 21.54
CA GLY A 207 6.29 -6.50 21.34
C GLY A 207 6.57 -8.00 21.15
N VAL A 208 5.92 -8.86 21.94
CA VAL A 208 6.02 -10.33 21.75
C VAL A 208 5.49 -10.77 20.39
N ARG A 209 4.31 -10.25 19.98
CA ARG A 209 3.71 -10.57 18.68
C ARG A 209 4.60 -10.11 17.51
N GLN A 210 5.20 -8.94 17.62
CA GLN A 210 6.08 -8.35 16.62
C GLN A 210 7.33 -9.20 16.41
N LYS A 211 7.94 -9.71 17.48
CA LYS A 211 9.07 -10.65 17.40
C LYS A 211 8.69 -11.91 16.60
N HIS A 212 7.52 -12.49 16.86
CA HIS A 212 7.05 -13.66 16.09
C HIS A 212 6.78 -13.37 14.62
N ILE A 213 6.30 -12.15 14.29
CA ILE A 213 6.14 -11.74 12.90
C ILE A 213 7.51 -11.61 12.21
N LEU A 214 8.48 -11.01 12.89
CA LEU A 214 9.86 -10.87 12.37
C LEU A 214 10.57 -12.22 12.24
N ASP A 215 10.33 -13.18 13.14
CA ASP A 215 10.83 -14.57 13.00
C ASP A 215 10.34 -15.22 11.70
N CYS A 216 9.07 -14.96 11.34
CA CYS A 216 8.52 -15.42 10.06
C CYS A 216 9.13 -14.66 8.87
N ALA A 217 9.33 -13.34 9.00
CA ALA A 217 9.93 -12.53 7.96
C ALA A 217 11.36 -12.97 7.65
N MET A 218 12.17 -13.26 8.67
CA MET A 218 13.54 -13.77 8.50
C MET A 218 13.61 -15.08 7.71
N LYS A 219 12.67 -16.00 7.92
CA LYS A 219 12.60 -17.24 7.14
C LYS A 219 12.30 -17.01 5.67
N MET A 220 11.60 -15.94 5.35
CA MET A 220 11.20 -15.60 3.98
C MET A 220 12.21 -14.71 3.26
N LEU A 221 13.13 -14.07 3.98
CA LEU A 221 14.11 -13.15 3.44
C LEU A 221 15.24 -13.92 2.76
N LYS A 222 15.65 -13.48 1.56
CA LYS A 222 16.88 -13.94 0.91
C LYS A 222 18.12 -13.52 1.70
N GLY A 223 19.23 -14.22 1.50
CA GLY A 223 20.53 -13.76 1.94
C GLY A 223 20.88 -12.43 1.26
N GLY A 224 21.43 -11.47 2.03
CA GLY A 224 21.68 -10.12 1.56
C GLY A 224 20.45 -9.25 1.37
N GLY A 225 19.25 -9.74 1.72
CA GLY A 225 17.99 -8.99 1.62
C GLY A 225 17.79 -8.00 2.77
N TYR A 226 16.70 -7.20 2.67
CA TYR A 226 16.42 -6.14 3.64
C TYR A 226 15.05 -6.30 4.27
N ILE A 227 14.93 -6.03 5.57
CA ILE A 227 13.66 -5.87 6.28
C ILE A 227 13.56 -4.44 6.77
N VAL A 228 12.49 -3.73 6.37
CA VAL A 228 12.08 -2.52 7.06
C VAL A 228 11.02 -2.88 8.10
N TYR A 229 11.33 -2.58 9.35
CA TYR A 229 10.43 -2.72 10.48
C TYR A 229 9.90 -1.36 10.90
N SER A 230 8.59 -1.23 11.09
CA SER A 230 7.98 0.01 11.54
C SER A 230 6.79 -0.24 12.47
N THR A 231 6.52 0.76 13.30
CA THR A 231 5.34 0.84 14.17
C THR A 231 4.85 2.28 14.24
N CYS A 232 3.59 2.47 14.61
CA CYS A 232 3.03 3.78 14.94
C CYS A 232 2.93 3.97 16.47
N THR A 233 3.93 3.54 17.24
CA THR A 233 3.97 3.70 18.70
C THR A 233 5.28 4.32 19.18
N PHE A 234 5.28 4.89 20.38
CA PHE A 234 6.48 5.41 21.05
C PHE A 234 7.10 4.37 21.99
N ALA A 235 6.42 3.26 22.27
CA ALA A 235 6.83 2.26 23.27
C ALA A 235 8.17 1.59 22.93
N PRO A 236 9.19 1.66 23.79
CA PRO A 236 10.47 0.98 23.58
C PRO A 236 10.33 -0.53 23.46
N GLU A 237 9.37 -1.14 24.14
CA GLU A 237 9.05 -2.58 24.12
C GLU A 237 8.71 -3.07 22.71
N GLU A 238 8.14 -2.18 21.90
CA GLU A 238 7.71 -2.45 20.54
C GLU A 238 8.72 -1.94 19.49
N ASN A 239 9.71 -1.16 19.89
CA ASN A 239 10.66 -0.48 19.01
C ASN A 239 12.09 -0.98 19.24
N GLU A 240 12.89 -0.28 20.05
CA GLU A 240 14.31 -0.61 20.27
C GLU A 240 14.51 -2.00 20.87
N GLN A 241 13.61 -2.47 21.74
CA GLN A 241 13.72 -3.82 22.32
C GLN A 241 13.41 -4.92 21.31
N VAL A 242 12.57 -4.66 20.32
CA VAL A 242 12.34 -5.56 19.19
C VAL A 242 13.56 -5.55 18.26
N CYS A 243 14.15 -4.38 18.02
CA CYS A 243 15.39 -4.28 17.26
C CYS A 243 16.55 -5.01 17.93
N ALA A 244 16.70 -4.87 19.25
CA ALA A 244 17.71 -5.60 20.01
C ALA A 244 17.52 -7.13 19.89
N TYR A 245 16.28 -7.60 20.00
CA TYR A 245 15.95 -9.00 19.78
C TYR A 245 16.42 -9.50 18.41
N MET A 246 16.20 -8.73 17.33
CA MET A 246 16.65 -9.09 15.99
C MET A 246 18.18 -9.20 15.90
N LEU A 247 18.90 -8.22 16.43
CA LEU A 247 20.37 -8.20 16.42
C LEU A 247 20.99 -9.31 17.27
N GLU A 248 20.32 -9.74 18.34
CA GLU A 248 20.82 -10.78 19.24
C GLU A 248 20.50 -12.21 18.74
N ASN A 249 19.49 -12.41 17.92
CA ASN A 249 19.01 -13.73 17.52
C ASN A 249 19.26 -14.08 16.04
N TYR A 250 19.55 -13.08 15.19
CA TYR A 250 19.75 -13.28 13.76
C TYR A 250 21.06 -12.66 13.29
N ASN A 251 21.59 -13.18 12.19
CA ASN A 251 22.77 -12.63 11.52
C ASN A 251 22.38 -11.43 10.64
N VAL A 252 22.01 -10.33 11.29
CA VAL A 252 21.58 -9.08 10.66
C VAL A 252 22.29 -7.89 11.27
N GLU A 253 22.37 -6.81 10.53
CA GLU A 253 22.82 -5.51 11.00
C GLU A 253 21.75 -4.44 10.79
N LEU A 254 21.74 -3.40 11.64
CA LEU A 254 21.01 -2.17 11.34
C LEU A 254 21.83 -1.36 10.34
N VAL A 255 21.15 -0.86 9.30
CA VAL A 255 21.74 0.07 8.33
C VAL A 255 21.03 1.41 8.36
N GLU A 256 21.70 2.47 7.89
CA GLU A 256 21.07 3.78 7.78
C GLU A 256 19.88 3.72 6.81
N PRO A 257 18.68 4.11 7.23
CA PRO A 257 17.51 4.13 6.35
C PRO A 257 17.61 5.30 5.38
N ASN A 258 17.28 5.05 4.11
CA ASN A 258 17.32 6.08 3.09
C ASN A 258 16.32 7.21 3.38
N ASN A 259 16.66 8.45 2.99
CA ASN A 259 15.78 9.62 3.05
C ASN A 259 15.27 10.01 4.44
N LEU A 260 15.83 9.48 5.53
CA LEU A 260 15.34 9.72 6.89
C LEU A 260 16.34 10.44 7.81
N ASP A 261 17.39 11.07 7.26
CA ASP A 261 18.46 11.72 8.05
C ASP A 261 17.95 12.88 8.92
N MET A 262 16.87 13.54 8.50
CA MET A 262 16.26 14.65 9.23
C MET A 262 15.44 14.19 10.46
N LEU A 263 15.21 12.90 10.62
CA LEU A 263 14.41 12.36 11.72
C LEU A 263 15.26 12.09 12.97
N SER A 264 14.62 12.04 14.13
CA SER A 264 15.27 11.72 15.39
C SER A 264 15.83 10.30 15.36
N LYS A 265 17.07 10.13 15.83
CA LYS A 265 17.68 8.81 16.00
C LYS A 265 17.04 8.05 17.15
N GLY A 266 17.01 6.72 17.05
CA GLY A 266 16.65 5.85 18.15
C GLY A 266 17.68 5.93 19.29
N ARG A 267 17.27 5.56 20.47
CA ARG A 267 18.07 5.68 21.70
C ARG A 267 18.42 4.29 22.25
N GLY A 268 19.72 4.01 22.35
CA GLY A 268 20.24 2.72 22.82
C GLY A 268 19.80 2.37 24.24
N GLU A 269 19.67 3.39 25.12
CA GLU A 269 19.21 3.22 26.50
C GLU A 269 17.76 2.68 26.62
N TRP A 270 16.97 2.76 25.55
CA TRP A 270 15.62 2.21 25.51
C TRP A 270 15.54 0.76 25.07
N SER A 271 16.65 0.21 24.57
CA SER A 271 16.69 -1.17 24.04
C SER A 271 16.76 -2.25 25.11
N ASN A 272 17.15 -1.90 26.36
CA ASN A 272 17.55 -2.85 27.40
C ASN A 272 18.72 -3.76 26.97
N SER A 273 19.50 -3.35 25.98
CA SER A 273 20.64 -4.07 25.40
C SER A 273 21.82 -3.13 25.17
N LYS A 274 22.98 -3.69 24.82
CA LYS A 274 24.15 -2.92 24.41
C LYS A 274 24.18 -2.60 22.91
N CYS A 275 23.15 -3.00 22.17
CA CYS A 275 23.06 -2.76 20.74
C CYS A 275 22.95 -1.27 20.42
N ASP A 276 23.66 -0.82 19.41
CA ASP A 276 23.56 0.55 18.90
C ASP A 276 22.27 0.73 18.11
N MET A 277 21.40 1.64 18.59
CA MET A 277 20.13 1.99 17.95
C MET A 277 20.18 3.30 17.15
N SER A 278 21.37 3.91 17.02
CA SER A 278 21.53 5.23 16.36
C SER A 278 21.12 5.23 14.88
N LYS A 279 21.08 4.06 14.24
CA LYS A 279 20.62 3.88 12.85
C LYS A 279 19.10 3.74 12.73
N THR A 280 18.34 3.56 13.81
CA THR A 280 16.88 3.59 13.77
C THR A 280 16.37 5.04 13.77
N ARG A 281 15.12 5.26 13.38
CA ARG A 281 14.52 6.59 13.29
C ARG A 281 13.19 6.65 14.01
N ARG A 282 12.94 7.83 14.61
CA ARG A 282 11.68 8.16 15.30
C ARG A 282 11.10 9.46 14.78
N ILE A 283 9.81 9.46 14.58
CA ILE A 283 9.00 10.65 14.28
C ILE A 283 8.20 10.98 15.53
N PHE A 284 8.35 12.23 16.01
CA PHE A 284 7.59 12.77 17.13
C PHE A 284 6.81 14.00 16.68
N PRO A 285 5.55 14.17 17.13
CA PRO A 285 4.69 15.27 16.68
C PRO A 285 5.19 16.66 17.09
N HIS A 286 6.03 16.79 18.14
CA HIS A 286 6.65 18.06 18.53
C HIS A 286 7.88 18.43 17.69
N LYS A 287 8.40 17.52 16.86
CA LYS A 287 9.56 17.76 15.99
C LYS A 287 9.22 17.75 14.52
N ASN A 288 8.15 17.07 14.15
CA ASN A 288 7.82 16.80 12.77
C ASN A 288 6.31 16.97 12.52
N ASN A 289 5.96 17.39 11.31
CA ASN A 289 4.57 17.49 10.88
C ASN A 289 4.01 16.09 10.55
N GLY A 290 3.68 15.33 11.59
CA GLY A 290 3.16 13.98 11.53
C GLY A 290 2.71 13.52 12.91
N GLU A 291 2.21 12.30 13.00
CA GLU A 291 1.77 11.73 14.28
C GLU A 291 2.96 11.10 15.01
N GLY A 292 3.06 9.80 15.06
CA GLY A 292 4.20 9.11 15.66
C GLY A 292 4.57 7.90 14.84
N HIS A 293 5.87 7.69 14.63
CA HIS A 293 6.33 6.51 13.90
C HIS A 293 7.73 6.12 14.32
N PHE A 294 8.03 4.82 14.19
CA PHE A 294 9.36 4.25 14.36
C PHE A 294 9.74 3.48 13.10
N VAL A 295 11.00 3.58 12.68
CA VAL A 295 11.54 2.88 11.51
C VAL A 295 12.91 2.32 11.82
N ALA A 296 13.11 1.05 11.50
CA ALA A 296 14.41 0.37 11.52
C ALA A 296 14.61 -0.39 10.21
N LEU A 297 15.81 -0.31 9.65
CA LEU A 297 16.19 -1.04 8.44
C LEU A 297 17.24 -2.08 8.77
N PHE A 298 16.92 -3.35 8.59
CA PHE A 298 17.80 -4.48 8.77
C PHE A 298 18.33 -4.98 7.43
N HIS A 299 19.61 -5.35 7.39
CA HIS A 299 20.26 -6.03 6.29
C HIS A 299 20.68 -7.42 6.75
N SER A 300 20.30 -8.45 6.02
CA SER A 300 20.73 -9.83 6.28
C SER A 300 22.17 -10.05 5.82
N LEU A 301 23.00 -10.57 6.71
CA LEU A 301 24.39 -10.93 6.43
C LEU A 301 24.53 -12.41 6.00
N ASP A 302 23.41 -13.13 5.96
CA ASP A 302 23.35 -14.51 5.46
C ASP A 302 23.50 -14.55 3.94
N ASN A 303 23.81 -15.74 3.42
CA ASN A 303 23.97 -15.97 1.98
C ASN A 303 23.12 -17.16 1.54
N TYR A 304 21.80 -17.04 1.71
CA TYR A 304 20.82 -18.05 1.27
C TYR A 304 20.27 -17.70 -0.11
N GLU A 305 20.21 -18.71 -0.99
CA GLU A 305 19.51 -18.62 -2.27
C GLU A 305 18.07 -19.12 -2.15
N SER A 306 17.19 -18.61 -2.99
CA SER A 306 15.79 -19.00 -3.03
C SER A 306 15.61 -20.44 -3.53
N GLU A 307 14.84 -21.25 -2.80
CA GLU A 307 14.47 -22.63 -3.19
C GLU A 307 13.14 -22.69 -3.97
N VAL A 308 12.63 -21.57 -4.48
CA VAL A 308 11.26 -21.52 -5.00
C VAL A 308 11.12 -22.26 -6.34
N ASN A 309 10.17 -23.19 -6.37
CA ASN A 309 9.72 -23.86 -7.56
C ASN A 309 9.02 -22.88 -8.52
N LYS A 310 9.45 -22.87 -9.79
CA LYS A 310 8.78 -22.09 -10.83
C LYS A 310 7.35 -22.60 -11.04
N PRO A 311 6.36 -21.72 -11.18
CA PRO A 311 4.99 -22.14 -11.42
C PRO A 311 4.86 -22.95 -12.71
N LYS A 312 3.95 -23.91 -12.72
CA LYS A 312 3.66 -24.73 -13.90
C LYS A 312 2.98 -23.87 -14.97
N LYS A 313 3.42 -24.01 -16.24
CA LYS A 313 2.75 -23.38 -17.39
C LYS A 313 1.33 -23.94 -17.52
N THR A 314 0.35 -23.06 -17.67
CA THR A 314 -1.04 -23.41 -17.97
C THR A 314 -1.30 -23.35 -19.48
N SER A 315 -2.10 -24.26 -20.01
CA SER A 315 -2.56 -24.20 -21.41
C SER A 315 -3.62 -23.11 -21.59
N MET A 316 -3.69 -22.54 -22.81
CA MET A 316 -4.70 -21.54 -23.18
C MET A 316 -6.12 -22.06 -22.88
N THR A 317 -6.90 -21.28 -22.14
CA THR A 317 -8.28 -21.58 -21.78
C THR A 317 -9.28 -20.89 -22.72
N ASP A 318 -10.55 -21.32 -22.73
CA ASP A 318 -11.59 -20.61 -23.46
C ASP A 318 -11.82 -19.19 -22.94
N ALA A 319 -11.61 -18.98 -21.64
CA ALA A 319 -11.65 -17.64 -21.05
C ALA A 319 -10.60 -16.69 -21.64
N GLU A 320 -9.38 -17.18 -21.88
CA GLU A 320 -8.32 -16.42 -22.53
C GLU A 320 -8.67 -16.08 -23.98
N LYS A 321 -9.22 -17.03 -24.76
CA LYS A 321 -9.66 -16.78 -26.14
C LYS A 321 -10.72 -15.67 -26.20
N VAL A 322 -11.69 -15.68 -25.29
CA VAL A 322 -12.75 -14.66 -25.23
C VAL A 322 -12.18 -13.30 -24.80
N TYR A 323 -11.22 -13.27 -23.87
CA TYR A 323 -10.51 -12.05 -23.50
C TYR A 323 -9.70 -11.49 -24.69
N ARG A 324 -8.98 -12.32 -25.44
CA ARG A 324 -8.22 -11.87 -26.63
C ARG A 324 -9.13 -11.28 -27.71
N GLN A 325 -10.36 -11.79 -27.86
CA GLN A 325 -11.35 -11.15 -28.74
C GLN A 325 -11.76 -9.77 -28.23
N PHE A 326 -12.04 -9.63 -26.93
CA PHE A 326 -12.33 -8.32 -26.30
C PHE A 326 -11.15 -7.35 -26.49
N GLU A 327 -9.92 -7.79 -26.21
CA GLU A 327 -8.71 -7.00 -26.35
C GLU A 327 -8.55 -6.49 -27.79
N LYS A 328 -8.66 -7.38 -28.78
CA LYS A 328 -8.61 -7.02 -30.20
C LYS A 328 -9.70 -6.05 -30.63
N GLU A 329 -10.89 -6.12 -30.04
CA GLU A 329 -12.02 -5.26 -30.40
C GLU A 329 -11.96 -3.88 -29.76
N PHE A 330 -11.50 -3.77 -28.50
CA PHE A 330 -11.64 -2.56 -27.69
C PHE A 330 -10.31 -1.91 -27.24
N LEU A 331 -9.18 -2.63 -27.34
CA LEU A 331 -7.87 -2.10 -26.94
C LEU A 331 -6.94 -1.92 -28.15
N ASN A 332 -6.01 -0.94 -28.01
CA ASN A 332 -4.90 -0.70 -28.93
C ASN A 332 -3.61 -1.39 -28.49
N THR A 333 -3.61 -2.01 -27.30
CA THR A 333 -2.48 -2.71 -26.72
C THR A 333 -2.81 -4.17 -26.46
N GLU A 334 -1.80 -5.02 -26.42
CA GLU A 334 -1.91 -6.43 -26.05
C GLU A 334 -1.18 -6.66 -24.73
N LEU A 335 -1.87 -7.27 -23.76
CA LEU A 335 -1.28 -7.58 -22.47
C LEU A 335 -0.60 -8.95 -22.51
N ASP A 336 0.72 -8.97 -22.28
CA ASP A 336 1.51 -10.20 -22.20
C ASP A 336 1.57 -10.73 -20.76
N GLY A 337 1.35 -12.03 -20.59
CA GLY A 337 1.45 -12.72 -19.31
C GLY A 337 0.81 -14.10 -19.30
N GLU A 338 0.73 -14.69 -18.13
CA GLU A 338 0.05 -15.98 -17.92
C GLU A 338 -1.35 -15.77 -17.37
N PHE A 339 -2.34 -16.41 -17.99
CA PHE A 339 -3.72 -16.31 -17.57
C PHE A 339 -4.07 -17.33 -16.50
N CYS A 340 -4.88 -16.95 -15.54
CA CYS A 340 -5.49 -17.88 -14.59
C CYS A 340 -6.94 -17.50 -14.30
N LEU A 341 -7.77 -18.50 -14.02
CA LEU A 341 -9.18 -18.33 -13.72
C LEU A 341 -9.46 -18.72 -12.27
N PHE A 342 -10.01 -17.80 -11.49
CA PHE A 342 -10.54 -18.04 -10.15
C PHE A 342 -12.07 -17.88 -10.17
N GLY A 343 -12.79 -19.01 -10.16
CA GLY A 343 -14.24 -18.98 -10.43
C GLY A 343 -14.52 -18.38 -11.80
N GLU A 344 -15.21 -17.25 -11.86
CA GLU A 344 -15.49 -16.52 -13.10
C GLU A 344 -14.48 -15.39 -13.38
N GLN A 345 -13.60 -15.06 -12.43
CA GLN A 345 -12.63 -13.97 -12.54
C GLN A 345 -11.39 -14.41 -13.31
N LEU A 346 -11.07 -13.72 -14.39
CA LEU A 346 -9.88 -13.93 -15.19
C LEU A 346 -8.77 -12.95 -14.74
N TYR A 347 -7.60 -13.49 -14.45
CA TYR A 347 -6.42 -12.74 -14.05
C TYR A 347 -5.27 -12.94 -15.03
N LEU A 348 -4.45 -11.91 -15.16
CA LEU A 348 -3.10 -11.98 -15.70
C LEU A 348 -2.15 -12.10 -14.50
N LYS A 349 -1.65 -13.31 -14.22
CA LYS A 349 -0.86 -13.60 -13.02
C LYS A 349 0.63 -13.31 -13.21
N PRO A 350 1.37 -12.98 -12.14
CA PRO A 350 2.82 -12.93 -12.16
C PRO A 350 3.40 -14.34 -12.48
N LYS A 351 4.45 -14.39 -13.30
CA LYS A 351 5.09 -15.65 -13.73
C LYS A 351 6.05 -16.24 -12.70
N CYS A 352 6.37 -15.48 -11.64
CA CYS A 352 7.47 -15.80 -10.72
C CYS A 352 7.03 -16.40 -9.39
N ILE A 353 5.73 -16.52 -9.11
CA ILE A 353 5.22 -17.01 -7.83
C ILE A 353 4.21 -18.15 -7.98
N ASP A 354 4.39 -19.19 -7.16
CA ASP A 354 3.41 -20.26 -6.96
C ASP A 354 2.54 -19.95 -5.74
N VAL A 355 1.22 -19.86 -5.96
CA VAL A 355 0.23 -19.55 -4.91
C VAL A 355 -0.60 -20.77 -4.48
N ASP A 356 -0.24 -21.98 -4.92
CA ASP A 356 -0.95 -23.20 -4.53
C ASP A 356 -0.94 -23.38 -3.00
N LYS A 357 -2.10 -23.75 -2.45
CA LYS A 357 -2.35 -23.93 -1.00
C LYS A 357 -2.28 -22.63 -0.16
N ILE A 358 -2.22 -21.46 -0.81
CA ILE A 358 -2.31 -20.14 -0.15
C ILE A 358 -3.70 -19.56 -0.42
N LYS A 359 -4.30 -18.91 0.59
CA LYS A 359 -5.54 -18.15 0.40
C LYS A 359 -5.23 -16.84 -0.29
N VAL A 360 -5.60 -16.77 -1.56
CA VAL A 360 -5.37 -15.61 -2.41
C VAL A 360 -6.67 -14.83 -2.57
N VAL A 361 -6.60 -13.52 -2.38
CA VAL A 361 -7.67 -12.56 -2.65
C VAL A 361 -7.54 -12.00 -4.06
N ARG A 362 -6.30 -11.75 -4.52
CA ARG A 362 -5.97 -11.23 -5.84
C ARG A 362 -4.68 -11.88 -6.35
N ASN A 363 -4.68 -12.35 -7.59
CA ASN A 363 -3.51 -13.00 -8.19
C ASN A 363 -3.07 -12.31 -9.49
N GLY A 364 -2.36 -11.19 -9.35
CA GLY A 364 -1.99 -10.37 -10.49
C GLY A 364 -3.11 -9.42 -10.92
N LEU A 365 -3.11 -8.96 -12.17
CA LEU A 365 -4.11 -8.04 -12.71
C LEU A 365 -5.43 -8.75 -12.94
N ASN A 366 -6.49 -8.30 -12.29
CA ASN A 366 -7.85 -8.72 -12.60
C ASN A 366 -8.26 -8.13 -13.95
N LEU A 367 -8.45 -8.99 -14.96
CA LEU A 367 -8.88 -8.58 -16.28
C LEU A 367 -10.39 -8.39 -16.38
N GLY A 368 -11.17 -9.23 -15.69
CA GLY A 368 -12.63 -9.17 -15.72
C GLY A 368 -13.30 -10.51 -15.48
N ILE A 369 -14.60 -10.54 -15.77
CA ILE A 369 -15.44 -11.71 -15.56
C ILE A 369 -15.68 -12.43 -16.88
N TYR A 370 -15.41 -13.74 -16.89
CA TYR A 370 -15.74 -14.65 -17.98
C TYR A 370 -17.02 -15.43 -17.67
N ARG A 371 -18.05 -15.32 -18.51
CA ARG A 371 -19.32 -16.05 -18.40
C ARG A 371 -19.81 -16.52 -19.77
N LYS A 372 -19.90 -17.83 -19.97
CA LYS A 372 -20.55 -18.42 -21.18
C LYS A 372 -20.23 -17.67 -22.48
N ASN A 373 -18.96 -17.56 -22.83
CA ASN A 373 -18.47 -16.86 -24.01
C ASN A 373 -18.69 -15.33 -24.03
N ARG A 374 -18.88 -14.71 -22.86
CA ARG A 374 -18.91 -13.25 -22.69
C ARG A 374 -17.81 -12.82 -21.75
N PHE A 375 -17.24 -11.67 -22.06
CA PHE A 375 -16.26 -11.02 -21.21
C PHE A 375 -16.78 -9.65 -20.74
N GLU A 376 -16.70 -9.40 -19.46
CA GLU A 376 -16.99 -8.10 -18.85
C GLU A 376 -15.71 -7.57 -18.20
N PRO A 377 -15.13 -6.45 -18.70
CA PRO A 377 -13.87 -5.94 -18.21
C PRO A 377 -13.98 -5.45 -16.78
N SER A 378 -12.94 -5.68 -15.99
CA SER A 378 -12.86 -5.23 -14.61
C SER A 378 -12.52 -3.74 -14.51
N TYR A 379 -12.82 -3.17 -13.36
CA TYR A 379 -12.36 -1.83 -12.98
C TYR A 379 -10.83 -1.74 -12.96
N ALA A 380 -10.15 -2.75 -12.42
CA ALA A 380 -8.69 -2.83 -12.36
C ALA A 380 -8.04 -2.74 -13.74
N LEU A 381 -8.57 -3.47 -14.73
CA LEU A 381 -8.08 -3.38 -16.12
C LEU A 381 -8.16 -1.96 -16.66
N CYS A 382 -9.27 -1.24 -16.39
CA CYS A 382 -9.41 0.15 -16.82
C CYS A 382 -8.34 1.05 -16.22
N LEU A 383 -8.12 0.93 -14.92
CA LEU A 383 -7.18 1.80 -14.20
C LEU A 383 -5.70 1.50 -14.50
N THR A 384 -5.40 0.30 -14.97
CA THR A 384 -4.04 -0.11 -15.34
C THR A 384 -3.59 0.49 -16.66
N LEU A 385 -4.51 0.70 -17.58
CA LEU A 385 -4.26 1.17 -18.93
C LEU A 385 -4.18 2.70 -19.01
N LYS A 386 -3.54 3.22 -20.07
CA LYS A 386 -3.52 4.65 -20.42
C LYS A 386 -4.66 4.96 -21.38
N LYS A 387 -5.00 6.24 -21.56
CA LYS A 387 -6.05 6.67 -22.50
C LYS A 387 -5.81 6.15 -23.92
N GLU A 388 -4.56 6.13 -24.37
CA GLU A 388 -4.15 5.72 -25.72
C GLU A 388 -4.31 4.21 -25.95
N ASP A 389 -4.36 3.41 -24.89
CA ASP A 389 -4.54 1.95 -24.96
C ASP A 389 -5.98 1.55 -25.27
N PHE A 390 -6.94 2.49 -25.26
CA PHE A 390 -8.34 2.21 -25.58
C PHE A 390 -8.70 2.71 -26.98
N LYS A 391 -9.49 1.91 -27.73
CA LYS A 391 -10.06 2.34 -29.00
C LYS A 391 -11.20 3.35 -28.83
N ASN A 392 -11.95 3.24 -27.75
CA ASN A 392 -13.05 4.15 -27.43
C ASN A 392 -12.84 4.75 -26.04
N THR A 393 -12.80 6.09 -25.98
CA THR A 393 -12.77 6.84 -24.73
C THR A 393 -13.86 7.91 -24.69
N VAL A 394 -14.37 8.19 -23.51
CA VAL A 394 -15.26 9.32 -23.20
C VAL A 394 -14.57 10.11 -22.10
N ASP A 395 -14.02 11.27 -22.45
CA ASP A 395 -13.21 12.10 -21.57
C ASP A 395 -14.04 13.25 -20.99
N PHE A 396 -13.98 13.44 -19.70
CA PHE A 396 -14.69 14.50 -18.99
C PHE A 396 -13.70 15.38 -18.22
N GLU A 397 -14.07 16.67 -18.09
CA GLU A 397 -13.41 17.55 -17.14
C GLU A 397 -13.72 17.13 -15.70
N CYS A 398 -12.81 17.41 -14.79
CA CYS A 398 -12.87 16.95 -13.38
C CYS A 398 -14.15 17.44 -12.64
N ASP A 399 -14.61 18.63 -12.96
CA ASP A 399 -15.77 19.29 -12.33
C ASP A 399 -17.06 19.22 -13.15
N SER A 400 -17.05 18.52 -14.32
CA SER A 400 -18.20 18.44 -15.21
C SER A 400 -19.40 17.72 -14.59
N GLU A 401 -20.60 18.18 -14.95
CA GLU A 401 -21.85 17.54 -14.51
C GLU A 401 -22.01 16.11 -15.08
N GLU A 402 -21.48 15.85 -16.28
CA GLU A 402 -21.49 14.55 -16.91
C GLU A 402 -20.64 13.54 -16.12
N LEU A 403 -19.46 13.93 -15.64
CA LEU A 403 -18.64 13.10 -14.78
C LEU A 403 -19.35 12.80 -13.45
N LYS A 404 -19.97 13.81 -12.84
CA LYS A 404 -20.75 13.63 -11.60
C LYS A 404 -21.89 12.64 -11.82
N LYS A 405 -22.65 12.77 -12.92
CA LYS A 405 -23.69 11.80 -13.29
C LYS A 405 -23.13 10.39 -13.42
N TYR A 406 -21.99 10.25 -14.10
CA TYR A 406 -21.33 8.96 -14.24
C TYR A 406 -20.89 8.40 -12.88
N LEU A 407 -20.25 9.18 -12.02
CA LEU A 407 -19.83 8.73 -10.69
C LEU A 407 -21.00 8.38 -9.76
N MET A 408 -22.17 8.96 -9.98
CA MET A 408 -23.43 8.58 -9.29
C MET A 408 -24.06 7.30 -9.85
N GLY A 409 -23.51 6.73 -10.93
CA GLY A 409 -24.02 5.50 -11.54
C GLY A 409 -25.08 5.74 -12.62
N ASN A 410 -25.30 6.98 -13.03
CA ASN A 410 -26.25 7.32 -14.09
C ASN A 410 -25.65 7.07 -15.49
N THR A 411 -26.50 7.02 -16.49
CA THR A 411 -26.10 7.00 -17.90
C THR A 411 -25.70 8.41 -18.35
N VAL A 412 -24.82 8.50 -19.34
CA VAL A 412 -24.43 9.74 -20.00
C VAL A 412 -24.55 9.59 -21.51
N GLU A 413 -24.72 10.70 -22.22
CA GLU A 413 -24.75 10.72 -23.68
C GLU A 413 -23.37 10.36 -24.26
N CYS A 414 -23.35 9.63 -25.37
CA CYS A 414 -22.09 9.16 -25.96
C CYS A 414 -22.30 8.76 -27.43
N ASP A 415 -21.41 9.23 -28.29
CA ASP A 415 -21.36 8.91 -29.74
C ASP A 415 -20.61 7.61 -30.06
N LYS A 416 -20.03 6.94 -29.05
CA LYS A 416 -19.25 5.71 -29.21
C LYS A 416 -20.14 4.47 -29.32
N LYS A 417 -19.53 3.33 -29.63
CA LYS A 417 -20.21 2.03 -29.70
C LYS A 417 -19.36 0.95 -29.02
N GLY A 418 -20.01 0.12 -28.20
CA GLY A 418 -19.35 -0.96 -27.47
C GLY A 418 -18.70 -0.51 -26.16
N TRP A 419 -17.75 -1.28 -25.66
CA TRP A 419 -17.00 -0.92 -24.45
C TRP A 419 -16.15 0.32 -24.69
N SER A 420 -16.26 1.26 -23.76
CA SER A 420 -15.54 2.54 -23.78
C SER A 420 -14.99 2.83 -22.41
N ALA A 421 -13.75 3.27 -22.34
CA ALA A 421 -13.19 3.77 -21.09
C ALA A 421 -13.72 5.19 -20.83
N VAL A 422 -14.15 5.43 -19.61
CA VAL A 422 -14.43 6.78 -19.12
C VAL A 422 -13.14 7.30 -18.50
N THR A 423 -12.74 8.51 -18.90
CA THR A 423 -11.52 9.17 -18.43
C THR A 423 -11.87 10.52 -17.82
N VAL A 424 -11.04 10.98 -16.89
CA VAL A 424 -11.08 12.32 -16.31
C VAL A 424 -9.76 13.03 -16.66
N ASN A 425 -9.83 14.09 -17.44
CA ASN A 425 -8.64 14.81 -17.94
C ASN A 425 -7.57 13.84 -18.50
N GLY A 426 -8.01 12.81 -19.24
CA GLY A 426 -7.15 11.78 -19.83
C GLY A 426 -6.81 10.59 -18.93
N TYR A 427 -7.15 10.59 -17.64
CA TYR A 427 -6.90 9.46 -16.74
C TYR A 427 -8.12 8.52 -16.67
N PRO A 428 -7.95 7.21 -16.96
CA PRO A 428 -9.04 6.25 -16.86
C PRO A 428 -9.60 6.17 -15.45
N ILE A 429 -10.96 6.17 -15.38
CA ILE A 429 -11.67 6.14 -14.10
C ILE A 429 -12.71 5.00 -14.05
N GLY A 430 -13.01 4.37 -15.17
CA GLY A 430 -13.92 3.22 -15.22
C GLY A 430 -14.45 2.93 -16.62
N TRP A 431 -15.38 1.99 -16.70
CA TRP A 431 -15.98 1.53 -17.95
C TRP A 431 -17.41 2.00 -18.14
N GLY A 432 -17.78 2.17 -19.39
CA GLY A 432 -19.15 2.19 -19.84
C GLY A 432 -19.34 1.35 -21.08
N LYS A 433 -20.60 0.97 -21.38
CA LYS A 433 -20.94 0.26 -22.62
C LYS A 433 -21.91 1.11 -23.43
N ALA A 434 -21.42 1.66 -24.53
CA ALA A 434 -22.15 2.58 -25.38
C ALA A 434 -23.05 1.87 -26.39
N SER A 435 -24.29 2.29 -26.50
CA SER A 435 -25.24 1.86 -27.53
C SER A 435 -26.34 2.90 -27.73
N ASN A 436 -26.75 3.17 -28.96
CA ASN A 436 -27.85 4.06 -29.31
C ASN A 436 -27.72 5.47 -28.69
N GLY A 437 -26.52 6.05 -28.74
CA GLY A 437 -26.27 7.40 -28.23
C GLY A 437 -26.14 7.51 -26.70
N ILE A 438 -26.15 6.39 -25.96
CA ILE A 438 -26.11 6.36 -24.50
C ILE A 438 -25.00 5.43 -24.03
N LEU A 439 -24.21 5.90 -23.09
CA LEU A 439 -23.22 5.11 -22.33
C LEU A 439 -23.90 4.53 -21.08
N LYS A 440 -24.10 3.21 -21.06
CA LYS A 440 -24.53 2.48 -19.85
C LYS A 440 -23.38 2.41 -18.88
N ASN A 441 -23.66 2.76 -17.63
CA ASN A 441 -22.67 2.88 -16.56
C ASN A 441 -22.20 1.52 -16.04
N HIS A 442 -20.89 1.29 -16.04
CA HIS A 442 -20.22 0.14 -15.45
C HIS A 442 -19.25 0.52 -14.32
N PHE A 443 -19.38 1.74 -13.76
CA PHE A 443 -18.62 2.16 -12.58
C PHE A 443 -19.03 1.32 -11.36
N PRO A 444 -18.07 0.84 -10.53
CA PRO A 444 -18.36 -0.04 -9.41
C PRO A 444 -19.38 0.54 -8.44
N LYS A 445 -20.41 -0.23 -8.08
CA LYS A 445 -21.52 0.24 -7.24
C LYS A 445 -21.07 0.76 -5.87
N TYR A 446 -20.06 0.13 -5.27
CA TYR A 446 -19.54 0.48 -3.95
C TYR A 446 -18.69 1.77 -3.93
N LEU A 447 -18.25 2.24 -5.11
CA LEU A 447 -17.51 3.50 -5.28
C LEU A 447 -18.42 4.69 -5.68
N ARG A 448 -19.70 4.45 -5.97
CA ARG A 448 -20.61 5.49 -6.45
C ARG A 448 -20.83 6.56 -5.40
N LEU A 449 -20.83 7.81 -5.85
CA LEU A 449 -21.20 8.95 -5.02
C LEU A 449 -22.65 8.80 -4.58
N LYS A 450 -22.90 9.02 -3.30
CA LYS A 450 -24.28 9.09 -2.76
C LYS A 450 -24.90 10.42 -3.17
N ARG A 451 -26.19 10.37 -3.42
CA ARG A 451 -27.01 11.57 -3.69
C ARG A 451 -27.00 12.53 -2.52
#